data_4d61e65b190bc25788646e814f25d78c
#
_entry.id   4d61e65b190bc25788646e814f25d78c
#
_cell.length_a   1.000
_cell.length_b   1.000
_cell.length_c   1.000
_cell.angle_alpha   90.00
_cell.angle_beta   90.00
_cell.angle_gamma   90.00
#
_symmetry.space_group_name_H-M   'P 1'
#
loop_
_entity.id
_entity.type
_entity.pdbx_description
1 polymer ?
#
loop_
_entity_poly.entity_id
_entity_poly.type
_entity_poly.pdbx_seq_one_letter_code
_entity_poly.pdbx_strand_id
1 'polypeptide(L)'
;MAPRRGDIIRPLLMVTKAELAAYAAARDLPVCHDETNDSRRYSRNRIRLDLLPQLQAYNPAITADLNRLADIVRADEAFLDDAAETLYGQLVLPEDVPALDKKRFLAQPLAMQRRLIRRLWQEATGSRQDLPFHYVETIRDLAAKGAGKQFQCGRACAYTTRTALCLGPAVPRRGRQG
;
A
#
# COMPACT_ATOMS: atom_id res chain seq x y z
N MET A 1 6.78 -5.48 -7.44
CA MET A 1 7.45 -6.31 -6.39
C MET A 1 8.82 -5.70 -6.14
N ALA A 2 9.29 -5.58 -4.88
CA ALA A 2 10.60 -5.01 -4.58
C ALA A 2 11.71 -6.07 -4.71
N PRO A 3 12.93 -5.71 -5.20
CA PRO A 3 14.09 -6.61 -5.25
C PRO A 3 14.50 -7.15 -3.87
N ARG A 4 14.28 -6.35 -2.84
CA ARG A 4 14.49 -6.75 -1.43
C ARG A 4 13.28 -6.36 -0.59
N ARG A 5 12.86 -7.26 0.31
CA ARG A 5 11.81 -6.99 1.31
C ARG A 5 12.18 -7.70 2.61
N GLY A 6 12.68 -6.94 3.59
CA GLY A 6 13.25 -7.52 4.81
C GLY A 6 14.42 -8.45 4.46
N ASP A 7 14.35 -9.70 4.90
CA ASP A 7 15.38 -10.72 4.67
C ASP A 7 15.25 -11.46 3.33
N ILE A 8 14.19 -11.17 2.58
CA ILE A 8 13.96 -11.79 1.27
C ILE A 8 14.61 -10.96 0.18
N ILE A 9 15.54 -11.56 -0.57
CA ILE A 9 16.15 -10.99 -1.78
C ILE A 9 15.66 -11.72 -3.02
N ARG A 10 15.52 -10.99 -4.14
CA ARG A 10 15.07 -11.52 -5.44
C ARG A 10 16.04 -11.08 -6.54
N PRO A 11 17.20 -11.75 -6.64
CA PRO A 11 18.29 -11.29 -7.53
C PRO A 11 17.92 -11.38 -9.01
N LEU A 12 17.00 -12.29 -9.39
CA LEU A 12 16.59 -12.52 -10.78
C LEU A 12 15.33 -11.74 -11.20
N LEU A 13 14.89 -10.80 -10.39
CA LEU A 13 13.62 -10.07 -10.65
C LEU A 13 13.65 -9.27 -11.97
N MET A 14 14.84 -8.80 -12.38
CA MET A 14 15.03 -8.00 -13.58
C MET A 14 15.46 -8.84 -14.81
N VAL A 15 15.61 -10.15 -14.64
CA VAL A 15 16.05 -11.06 -15.71
C VAL A 15 14.81 -11.71 -16.33
N THR A 16 14.74 -11.73 -17.65
CA THR A 16 13.62 -12.36 -18.37
C THR A 16 13.72 -13.88 -18.36
N LYS A 17 12.57 -14.56 -18.55
CA LYS A 17 12.56 -16.03 -18.67
C LYS A 17 13.42 -16.52 -19.84
N ALA A 18 13.46 -15.78 -20.95
CA ALA A 18 14.27 -16.10 -22.12
C ALA A 18 15.77 -16.04 -21.80
N GLU A 19 16.24 -15.00 -21.10
CA GLU A 19 17.62 -14.88 -20.66
C GLU A 19 18.01 -16.00 -19.69
N LEU A 20 17.11 -16.35 -18.75
CA LEU A 20 17.35 -17.46 -17.83
C LEU A 20 17.42 -18.80 -18.56
N ALA A 21 16.56 -19.05 -19.54
CA ALA A 21 16.59 -20.27 -20.35
C ALA A 21 17.88 -20.36 -21.19
N ALA A 22 18.30 -19.26 -21.80
CA ALA A 22 19.55 -19.19 -22.55
C ALA A 22 20.77 -19.44 -21.65
N TYR A 23 20.80 -18.84 -20.46
CA TYR A 23 21.86 -19.07 -19.47
C TYR A 23 21.92 -20.54 -19.02
N ALA A 24 20.75 -21.13 -18.71
CA ALA A 24 20.69 -22.54 -18.28
C ALA A 24 21.18 -23.48 -19.38
N ALA A 25 20.76 -23.25 -20.63
CA ALA A 25 21.21 -24.03 -21.79
C ALA A 25 22.73 -23.90 -22.03
N ALA A 26 23.27 -22.67 -21.91
CA ALA A 26 24.72 -22.43 -22.09
C ALA A 26 25.60 -23.07 -21.00
N ARG A 27 25.02 -23.46 -19.88
CA ARG A 27 25.68 -24.06 -18.71
C ARG A 27 25.31 -25.52 -18.47
N ASP A 28 24.54 -26.15 -19.37
CA ASP A 28 24.02 -27.52 -19.23
C ASP A 28 23.35 -27.77 -17.85
N LEU A 29 22.63 -26.75 -17.34
CA LEU A 29 21.94 -26.88 -16.06
C LEU A 29 20.70 -27.74 -16.22
N PRO A 30 20.44 -28.69 -15.29
CA PRO A 30 19.21 -29.44 -15.31
C PRO A 30 18.01 -28.54 -15.01
N VAL A 31 17.11 -28.41 -15.97
CA VAL A 31 15.89 -27.62 -15.84
C VAL A 31 14.68 -28.54 -15.72
N CYS A 32 13.95 -28.46 -14.62
CA CYS A 32 12.69 -29.15 -14.45
C CYS A 32 11.54 -28.26 -14.89
N HIS A 33 10.66 -28.77 -15.72
CA HIS A 33 9.42 -28.09 -16.10
C HIS A 33 8.33 -28.41 -15.07
N ASP A 34 7.83 -27.38 -14.41
CA ASP A 34 6.68 -27.50 -13.50
C ASP A 34 5.40 -27.27 -14.30
N GLU A 35 4.59 -28.31 -14.49
CA GLU A 35 3.33 -28.29 -15.24
C GLU A 35 2.32 -27.25 -14.69
N THR A 36 2.41 -26.93 -13.40
CA THR A 36 1.54 -25.89 -12.80
C THR A 36 1.76 -24.51 -13.40
N ASN A 37 2.92 -24.27 -14.04
CA ASN A 37 3.22 -23.01 -14.73
C ASN A 37 2.36 -22.77 -15.98
N ASP A 38 1.78 -23.80 -16.56
CA ASP A 38 0.93 -23.73 -17.75
C ASP A 38 -0.57 -23.72 -17.38
N SER A 39 -0.87 -23.96 -16.11
CA SER A 39 -2.24 -23.98 -15.61
C SER A 39 -2.85 -22.57 -15.55
N ARG A 40 -3.94 -22.36 -16.31
CA ARG A 40 -4.75 -21.12 -16.28
C ARG A 40 -5.62 -20.96 -15.02
N ARG A 41 -5.54 -21.89 -14.09
CA ARG A 41 -6.23 -21.81 -12.80
C ARG A 41 -5.77 -20.62 -11.98
N TYR A 42 -4.50 -20.23 -12.12
CA TYR A 42 -3.89 -19.12 -11.37
C TYR A 42 -3.93 -17.82 -12.17
N SER A 43 -4.40 -16.73 -11.55
CA SER A 43 -4.49 -15.40 -12.19
C SER A 43 -3.15 -14.93 -12.77
N ARG A 44 -2.03 -15.20 -12.10
CA ARG A 44 -0.68 -14.86 -12.59
C ARG A 44 -0.36 -15.53 -13.94
N ASN A 45 -0.76 -16.80 -14.11
CA ASN A 45 -0.53 -17.53 -15.35
C ASN A 45 -1.45 -17.02 -16.46
N ARG A 46 -2.72 -16.73 -16.16
CA ARG A 46 -3.64 -16.09 -17.12
C ARG A 46 -3.11 -14.75 -17.62
N ILE A 47 -2.58 -13.92 -16.73
CA ILE A 47 -1.97 -12.64 -17.13
C ILE A 47 -0.78 -12.91 -18.06
N ARG A 48 0.11 -13.82 -17.70
CA ARG A 48 1.32 -14.11 -18.48
C ARG A 48 1.04 -14.78 -19.82
N LEU A 49 0.10 -15.74 -19.85
CA LEU A 49 -0.15 -16.58 -21.02
C LEU A 49 -1.20 -16.02 -21.95
N ASP A 50 -2.15 -15.23 -21.44
CA ASP A 50 -3.29 -14.76 -22.22
C ASP A 50 -3.25 -13.21 -22.38
N LEU A 51 -3.16 -12.44 -21.28
CA LEU A 51 -3.28 -10.99 -21.33
C LEU A 51 -2.03 -10.28 -21.88
N LEU A 52 -0.84 -10.64 -21.39
CA LEU A 52 0.39 -9.98 -21.84
C LEU A 52 0.63 -10.14 -23.34
N PRO A 53 0.45 -11.33 -23.96
CA PRO A 53 0.56 -11.47 -25.41
C PRO A 53 -0.45 -10.60 -26.18
N GLN A 54 -1.67 -10.46 -25.70
CA GLN A 54 -2.66 -9.56 -26.30
C GLN A 54 -2.21 -8.10 -26.22
N LEU A 55 -1.71 -7.65 -25.08
CA LEU A 55 -1.20 -6.29 -24.92
C LEU A 55 0.02 -6.04 -25.82
N GLN A 56 0.90 -7.04 -25.98
CA GLN A 56 2.08 -6.97 -26.86
C GLN A 56 1.71 -6.86 -28.34
N ALA A 57 0.55 -7.37 -28.76
CA ALA A 57 0.04 -7.19 -30.11
C ALA A 57 -0.30 -5.71 -30.42
N TYR A 58 -0.69 -4.94 -29.39
CA TYR A 58 -0.95 -3.49 -29.51
C TYR A 58 0.32 -2.65 -29.29
N ASN A 59 1.14 -3.04 -28.34
CA ASN A 59 2.42 -2.38 -28.02
C ASN A 59 3.48 -3.44 -27.72
N PRO A 60 4.39 -3.75 -28.67
CA PRO A 60 5.45 -4.73 -28.44
C PRO A 60 6.37 -4.40 -27.23
N ALA A 61 6.49 -3.12 -26.87
CA ALA A 61 7.29 -2.65 -25.76
C ALA A 61 6.55 -2.64 -24.40
N ILE A 62 5.26 -3.06 -24.34
CA ILE A 62 4.41 -2.89 -23.15
C ILE A 62 5.04 -3.42 -21.86
N THR A 63 5.76 -4.55 -21.90
CA THR A 63 6.42 -5.12 -20.72
C THR A 63 7.54 -4.21 -20.19
N ALA A 64 8.34 -3.65 -21.09
CA ALA A 64 9.40 -2.71 -20.73
C ALA A 64 8.81 -1.39 -20.20
N ASP A 65 7.72 -0.91 -20.81
CA ASP A 65 7.04 0.31 -20.40
C ASP A 65 6.40 0.17 -19.01
N LEU A 66 5.75 -0.97 -18.73
CA LEU A 66 5.19 -1.26 -17.41
C LEU A 66 6.28 -1.38 -16.34
N ASN A 67 7.43 -1.98 -16.65
CA ASN A 67 8.55 -2.06 -15.74
C ASN A 67 9.12 -0.66 -15.45
N ARG A 68 9.31 0.17 -16.48
CA ARG A 68 9.76 1.57 -16.32
C ARG A 68 8.79 2.38 -15.48
N LEU A 69 7.48 2.26 -15.74
CA LEU A 69 6.46 2.92 -14.93
C LEU A 69 6.53 2.46 -13.46
N ALA A 70 6.68 1.16 -13.23
CA ALA A 70 6.81 0.62 -11.88
C ALA A 70 8.05 1.14 -11.15
N ASP A 71 9.17 1.38 -11.86
CA ASP A 71 10.39 1.95 -11.27
C ASP A 71 10.20 3.43 -10.91
N ILE A 72 9.59 4.22 -11.79
CA ILE A 72 9.27 5.63 -11.54
C ILE A 72 8.35 5.76 -10.33
N VAL A 73 7.22 5.03 -10.34
CA VAL A 73 6.25 5.07 -9.23
C VAL A 73 6.88 4.62 -7.92
N ARG A 74 7.80 3.66 -7.94
CA ARG A 74 8.49 3.20 -6.73
C ARG A 74 9.40 4.28 -6.14
N ALA A 75 10.10 5.04 -7.00
CA ALA A 75 10.92 6.16 -6.55
C ALA A 75 10.06 7.29 -5.95
N ASP A 76 8.96 7.63 -6.63
CA ASP A 76 8.00 8.64 -6.14
C ASP A 76 7.36 8.22 -4.81
N GLU A 77 6.96 6.95 -4.69
CA GLU A 77 6.38 6.39 -3.45
C GLU A 77 7.39 6.44 -2.30
N ALA A 78 8.66 6.08 -2.53
CA ALA A 78 9.70 6.14 -1.51
C ALA A 78 9.90 7.57 -1.00
N PHE A 79 10.04 8.52 -1.91
CA PHE A 79 10.18 9.95 -1.56
C PHE A 79 8.99 10.46 -0.75
N LEU A 80 7.78 10.14 -1.20
CA LEU A 80 6.56 10.57 -0.53
C LEU A 80 6.35 9.89 0.83
N ASP A 81 6.77 8.63 0.98
CA ASP A 81 6.71 7.93 2.26
C ASP A 81 7.70 8.51 3.27
N ASP A 82 8.93 8.85 2.87
CA ASP A 82 9.93 9.50 3.71
C ASP A 82 9.46 10.90 4.16
N ALA A 83 8.89 11.67 3.23
CA ALA A 83 8.30 12.97 3.53
C ALA A 83 7.13 12.85 4.52
N ALA A 84 6.28 11.83 4.34
CA ALA A 84 5.15 11.58 5.24
C ALA A 84 5.59 11.13 6.63
N GLU A 85 6.66 10.33 6.76
CA GLU A 85 7.21 9.92 8.06
C GLU A 85 7.77 11.12 8.82
N THR A 86 8.53 11.97 8.14
CA THR A 86 9.05 13.23 8.71
C THR A 86 7.90 14.13 9.20
N LEU A 87 6.89 14.30 8.36
CA LEU A 87 5.73 15.13 8.68
C LEU A 87 4.89 14.53 9.81
N TYR A 88 4.75 13.19 9.85
CA TYR A 88 4.07 12.48 10.93
C TYR A 88 4.68 12.80 12.28
N GLY A 89 6.01 12.72 12.41
CA GLY A 89 6.73 13.07 13.64
C GLY A 89 6.50 14.52 14.10
N GLN A 90 6.16 15.44 13.18
CA GLN A 90 5.86 16.83 13.50
C GLN A 90 4.40 17.08 13.90
N LEU A 91 3.48 16.19 13.49
CA LEU A 91 2.03 16.34 13.68
C LEU A 91 1.48 15.44 14.76
N VAL A 92 2.20 14.38 15.15
CA VAL A 92 1.78 13.46 16.20
C VAL A 92 1.63 14.19 17.53
N LEU A 93 0.56 13.90 18.24
CA LEU A 93 0.29 14.45 19.57
C LEU A 93 0.59 13.41 20.65
N PRO A 94 1.07 13.83 21.83
CA PRO A 94 1.35 12.93 22.95
C PRO A 94 0.05 12.55 23.68
N GLU A 95 -0.77 11.75 23.04
CA GLU A 95 -2.05 11.26 23.55
C GLU A 95 -1.94 9.75 23.87
N ASP A 96 -2.86 9.23 24.69
CA ASP A 96 -2.90 7.79 25.04
C ASP A 96 -3.17 6.87 23.82
N VAL A 97 -3.69 7.44 22.76
CA VAL A 97 -3.95 6.79 21.47
C VAL A 97 -3.28 7.56 20.35
N PRO A 98 -2.88 6.89 19.26
CA PRO A 98 -2.33 7.57 18.09
C PRO A 98 -3.22 8.72 17.63
N ALA A 99 -2.67 9.93 17.61
CA ALA A 99 -3.40 11.16 17.33
C ALA A 99 -2.55 12.16 16.52
N LEU A 100 -3.19 12.87 15.61
CA LEU A 100 -2.57 13.95 14.81
C LEU A 100 -3.24 15.29 15.10
N ASP A 101 -2.44 16.37 15.13
CA ASP A 101 -2.97 17.73 15.12
C ASP A 101 -3.89 17.94 13.91
N LYS A 102 -5.18 18.09 14.17
CA LYS A 102 -6.21 18.15 13.15
C LYS A 102 -6.06 19.35 12.21
N LYS A 103 -5.72 20.51 12.74
CA LYS A 103 -5.57 21.74 11.96
C LYS A 103 -4.38 21.63 11.01
N ARG A 104 -3.24 21.18 11.52
CA ARG A 104 -2.03 20.97 10.72
C ARG A 104 -2.19 19.83 9.71
N PHE A 105 -2.89 18.76 10.07
CA PHE A 105 -3.24 17.66 9.16
C PHE A 105 -4.10 18.17 7.98
N LEU A 106 -5.15 18.95 8.23
CA LEU A 106 -6.04 19.46 7.18
C LEU A 106 -5.35 20.47 6.26
N ALA A 107 -4.30 21.13 6.73
CA ALA A 107 -3.49 22.04 5.91
C ALA A 107 -2.55 21.31 4.93
N GLN A 108 -2.39 19.99 5.05
CA GLN A 108 -1.49 19.23 4.18
C GLN A 108 -2.10 18.95 2.80
N PRO A 109 -1.26 18.77 1.75
CA PRO A 109 -1.72 18.29 0.46
C PRO A 109 -2.42 16.94 0.57
N LEU A 110 -3.38 16.67 -0.32
CA LEU A 110 -4.19 15.45 -0.31
C LEU A 110 -3.35 14.16 -0.26
N ALA A 111 -2.26 14.10 -1.01
CA ALA A 111 -1.35 12.96 -1.01
C ALA A 111 -0.75 12.69 0.38
N MET A 112 -0.37 13.76 1.10
CA MET A 112 0.16 13.67 2.47
C MET A 112 -0.92 13.29 3.47
N GLN A 113 -2.12 13.87 3.39
CA GLN A 113 -3.24 13.48 4.25
C GLN A 113 -3.52 11.98 4.19
N ARG A 114 -3.54 11.40 2.98
CA ARG A 114 -3.74 9.97 2.78
C ARG A 114 -2.64 9.11 3.39
N ARG A 115 -1.37 9.53 3.27
CA ARG A 115 -0.23 8.83 3.86
C ARG A 115 -0.21 8.94 5.39
N LEU A 116 -0.50 10.11 5.92
CA LEU A 116 -0.60 10.35 7.36
C LEU A 116 -1.67 9.47 8.01
N ILE A 117 -2.84 9.30 7.36
CA ILE A 117 -3.89 8.39 7.84
C ILE A 117 -3.40 6.93 7.84
N ARG A 118 -2.69 6.50 6.79
CA ARG A 118 -2.13 5.14 6.73
C ARG A 118 -1.05 4.92 7.79
N ARG A 119 -0.25 5.93 8.05
CA ARG A 119 0.78 5.89 9.10
C ARG A 119 0.15 5.83 10.50
N LEU A 120 -0.88 6.66 10.73
CA LEU A 120 -1.68 6.64 11.97
C LEU A 120 -2.35 5.28 12.18
N TRP A 121 -2.89 4.68 11.11
CA TRP A 121 -3.44 3.33 11.12
C TRP A 121 -2.41 2.29 11.51
N GLN A 122 -1.22 2.33 10.93
CA GLN A 122 -0.13 1.42 11.24
C GLN A 122 0.25 1.49 12.73
N GLU A 123 0.32 2.68 13.29
CA GLU A 123 0.64 2.85 14.71
C GLU A 123 -0.47 2.30 15.61
N ALA A 124 -1.72 2.57 15.27
CA ALA A 124 -2.87 2.12 16.06
C ALA A 124 -3.11 0.61 15.99
N THR A 125 -2.73 -0.06 14.90
CA THR A 125 -3.09 -1.47 14.63
C THR A 125 -1.91 -2.41 14.50
N GLY A 126 -0.69 -1.89 14.38
CA GLY A 126 0.53 -2.65 14.10
C GLY A 126 0.63 -3.16 12.65
N SER A 127 -0.31 -2.80 11.77
CA SER A 127 -0.36 -3.30 10.39
C SER A 127 -0.45 -2.18 9.37
N ARG A 128 0.37 -2.25 8.31
CA ARG A 128 0.22 -1.38 7.11
C ARG A 128 -0.88 -1.86 6.17
N GLN A 129 -1.29 -3.12 6.31
CA GLN A 129 -2.32 -3.74 5.47
C GLN A 129 -3.72 -3.50 6.07
N ASP A 130 -4.73 -3.83 5.30
CA ASP A 130 -6.14 -3.86 5.73
C ASP A 130 -6.83 -2.49 5.92
N LEU A 131 -6.26 -1.39 5.39
CA LEU A 131 -6.97 -0.12 5.31
C LEU A 131 -7.45 0.16 3.87
N PRO A 132 -8.69 -0.19 3.52
CA PRO A 132 -9.26 0.07 2.20
C PRO A 132 -9.23 1.56 1.84
N PHE A 133 -9.13 1.88 0.56
CA PHE A 133 -9.05 3.27 0.11
C PHE A 133 -10.24 4.10 0.59
N HIS A 134 -11.46 3.55 0.54
CA HIS A 134 -12.66 4.27 0.98
C HIS A 134 -12.64 4.58 2.49
N TYR A 135 -11.94 3.78 3.33
CA TYR A 135 -11.74 4.12 4.74
C TYR A 135 -10.82 5.32 4.91
N VAL A 136 -9.74 5.38 4.12
CA VAL A 136 -8.83 6.54 4.13
C VAL A 136 -9.60 7.83 3.81
N GLU A 137 -10.43 7.80 2.75
CA GLU A 137 -11.24 8.98 2.37
C GLU A 137 -12.28 9.32 3.44
N THR A 138 -12.95 8.31 4.02
CA THR A 138 -13.92 8.53 5.09
C THR A 138 -13.27 9.17 6.33
N ILE A 139 -12.08 8.70 6.74
CA ILE A 139 -11.34 9.26 7.88
C ILE A 139 -10.91 10.71 7.58
N ARG A 140 -10.45 10.98 6.35
CA ARG A 140 -10.09 12.33 5.90
C ARG A 140 -11.29 13.28 5.99
N ASP A 141 -12.44 12.86 5.45
CA ASP A 141 -13.68 13.64 5.49
C ASP A 141 -14.21 13.82 6.93
N LEU A 142 -14.01 12.82 7.79
CA LEU A 142 -14.33 12.90 9.20
C LEU A 142 -13.55 14.03 9.87
N ALA A 143 -12.25 14.15 9.58
CA ALA A 143 -11.41 15.22 10.11
C ALA A 143 -11.92 16.61 9.73
N ALA A 144 -12.50 16.78 8.55
CA ALA A 144 -13.07 18.03 8.09
C ALA A 144 -14.42 18.39 8.72
N LYS A 145 -15.19 17.39 9.22
CA LYS A 145 -16.59 17.58 9.70
C LYS A 145 -16.76 18.08 11.13
N GLY A 146 -15.69 18.50 11.81
CA GLY A 146 -15.76 19.02 13.18
C GLY A 146 -15.50 17.98 14.26
N ALA A 147 -15.74 18.36 15.53
CA ALA A 147 -15.46 17.50 16.69
C ALA A 147 -16.61 16.52 16.99
N GLY A 148 -16.30 15.43 17.71
CA GLY A 148 -17.29 14.47 18.19
C GLY A 148 -17.81 13.51 17.12
N LYS A 149 -17.21 13.49 15.94
CA LYS A 149 -17.52 12.52 14.89
C LYS A 149 -16.66 11.29 15.03
N GLN A 150 -17.21 10.12 14.70
CA GLN A 150 -16.51 8.84 14.76
C GLN A 150 -16.86 7.95 13.58
N PHE A 151 -15.92 7.09 13.19
CA PHE A 151 -16.08 6.11 12.14
C PHE A 151 -15.41 4.80 12.55
N GLN A 152 -16.22 3.72 12.61
CA GLN A 152 -15.70 2.39 12.90
C GLN A 152 -15.06 1.80 11.64
N CYS A 153 -13.77 1.51 11.70
CA CYS A 153 -12.98 0.94 10.63
C CYS A 153 -12.42 -0.44 11.04
N GLY A 154 -13.26 -1.46 10.95
CA GLY A 154 -12.89 -2.81 11.38
C GLY A 154 -12.60 -2.87 12.88
N ARG A 155 -11.36 -3.26 13.24
CA ARG A 155 -10.90 -3.40 14.64
C ARG A 155 -10.51 -2.09 15.31
N ALA A 156 -10.50 -0.97 14.59
CA ALA A 156 -10.18 0.34 15.11
C ALA A 156 -11.33 1.32 14.87
N CYS A 157 -11.30 2.44 15.59
CA CYS A 157 -12.25 3.54 15.44
C CYS A 157 -11.48 4.85 15.23
N ALA A 158 -11.76 5.54 14.13
CA ALA A 158 -11.31 6.90 13.92
C ALA A 158 -12.32 7.86 14.54
N TYR A 159 -11.85 8.85 15.27
CA TYR A 159 -12.70 9.89 15.85
C TYR A 159 -11.97 11.23 15.90
N THR A 160 -12.77 12.30 16.02
CA THR A 160 -12.23 13.66 16.06
C THR A 160 -12.55 14.33 17.39
N THR A 161 -11.56 14.97 17.96
CA THR A 161 -11.72 15.95 19.02
C THR A 161 -11.76 17.39 18.44
N ARG A 162 -11.72 18.40 19.31
CA ARG A 162 -11.59 19.78 18.86
C ARG A 162 -10.26 20.04 18.15
N THR A 163 -9.19 19.43 18.62
CA THR A 163 -7.80 19.65 18.19
C THR A 163 -7.16 18.47 17.46
N ALA A 164 -7.66 17.24 17.63
CA ALA A 164 -7.02 16.04 17.15
C ALA A 164 -7.91 15.19 16.23
N LEU A 165 -7.25 14.47 15.32
CA LEU A 165 -7.72 13.28 14.63
C LEU A 165 -7.09 12.07 15.30
N CYS A 166 -7.90 11.23 15.93
CA CYS A 166 -7.46 10.08 16.72
C CYS A 166 -7.86 8.77 16.04
N LEU A 167 -7.03 7.76 16.24
CA LEU A 167 -7.32 6.39 15.82
C LEU A 167 -6.93 5.43 16.95
N GLY A 168 -7.93 4.75 17.48
CA GLY A 168 -7.76 3.89 18.66
C GLY A 168 -8.64 2.65 18.61
N PRO A 169 -8.67 1.86 19.69
CA PRO A 169 -9.58 0.72 19.78
C PRO A 169 -11.03 1.16 19.64
N ALA A 170 -11.86 0.25 19.12
CA ALA A 170 -13.29 0.50 18.98
C ALA A 170 -13.91 0.91 20.32
N VAL A 171 -14.43 2.12 20.39
CA VAL A 171 -15.18 2.58 21.57
C VAL A 171 -16.53 1.87 21.57
N PRO A 172 -16.89 1.14 22.64
CA PRO A 172 -18.22 0.54 22.73
C PRO A 172 -19.27 1.64 22.58
N ARG A 173 -20.22 1.48 21.66
CA ARG A 173 -21.37 2.38 21.59
C ARG A 173 -22.04 2.36 22.95
N ARG A 174 -22.04 3.49 23.66
CA ARG A 174 -22.93 3.66 24.82
C ARG A 174 -24.33 3.40 24.30
N GLY A 175 -24.91 2.25 24.71
CA GLY A 175 -26.29 1.94 24.45
C GLY A 175 -27.13 3.13 24.92
N ARG A 176 -28.00 3.65 24.07
CA ARG A 176 -29.10 4.48 24.51
C ARG A 176 -29.88 3.60 25.50
N GLN A 177 -29.71 3.86 26.78
CA GLN A 177 -30.68 3.41 27.74
C GLN A 177 -31.97 4.17 27.40
N GLY A 178 -32.95 3.41 26.90
CA GLY A 178 -34.33 3.88 26.71
C GLY A 178 -35.02 4.11 28.03
#